data_68e5d7ed0d2ed6e96db2a8cc79635f59
#
_entry.id   68e5d7ed0d2ed6e96db2a8cc79635f59
#
_cell.length_a   1.000
_cell.length_b   1.000
_cell.length_c   1.000
_cell.angle_alpha   90.00
_cell.angle_beta   90.00
_cell.angle_gamma   90.00
#
_symmetry.space_group_name_H-M   'P 1'
#
loop_
_entity.id
_entity.type
_entity.pdbx_description
1 polymer ?
#
loop_
_entity_poly.entity_id
_entity_poly.type
_entity_poly.pdbx_seq_one_letter_code
_entity_poly.pdbx_strand_id
1 'polypeptide(L)'
;MENTNIERDKGGGSMKILIAPDSFKECLPAKEVAEVIAEGLQQSIIDVEPITCPIGDGGEGTVDAIRYSLDLKETFALVTGPFGKPVEMRYVEKETMALFEVADLIGLGKIPVDQRHPLDIETRGIGELICYLINKGKKDIYIGVGGTATNDGGLGLAVGLGYQLYDREGKQLKACGQSLLKCDSIRKEKAIKIPVDVQIHILADVSNPLCGLDGATYIFGKQKGLSPTMFDKVDQAIYSFYEKNCPSVLTQAGMGAGGGLAAGLCAFAHARIVSGIETCLELIDFDSKVANADLVIVGEGRLDHQSLSGKAPIGVARRTPKGIPVIAICGSLADDLPSLPFENIVGAFSITKHPDSLDQLLKDARENLLFTARNIGNLLSIEKSG
;
A
#
# COMPACT_ATOMS: atom_id res chain seq x y z
N MET A 1 -13.30 24.46 34.82
CA MET A 1 -11.94 23.90 34.66
C MET A 1 -11.81 22.79 35.67
N GLU A 2 -12.29 21.59 35.35
CA GLU A 2 -12.15 20.44 36.21
C GLU A 2 -11.03 19.57 35.62
N ASN A 3 -9.91 19.55 36.36
CA ASN A 3 -8.83 18.61 36.11
C ASN A 3 -9.29 17.21 36.56
N THR A 4 -9.75 16.39 35.63
CA THR A 4 -9.87 14.96 35.87
C THR A 4 -8.49 14.32 35.70
N ASN A 5 -7.72 14.33 36.80
CA ASN A 5 -6.60 13.40 36.94
C ASN A 5 -7.14 11.99 36.93
N ILE A 6 -6.97 11.25 35.81
CA ILE A 6 -7.12 9.81 35.77
C ILE A 6 -5.84 9.26 36.44
N GLU A 7 -5.90 9.03 37.74
CA GLU A 7 -4.91 8.18 38.43
C GLU A 7 -5.02 6.78 37.85
N ARG A 8 -4.10 6.42 36.97
CA ARG A 8 -3.90 5.02 36.58
C ARG A 8 -3.31 4.30 37.80
N ASP A 9 -4.05 3.31 38.27
CA ASP A 9 -3.63 2.39 39.34
C ASP A 9 -2.31 1.71 38.91
N LYS A 10 -1.20 2.08 39.57
CA LYS A 10 0.13 1.49 39.35
C LYS A 10 0.22 0.12 40.02
N GLY A 11 -0.71 -0.79 39.70
CA GLY A 11 -0.63 -2.20 40.04
C GLY A 11 0.38 -2.89 39.09
N GLY A 12 1.25 -3.75 39.62
CA GLY A 12 2.37 -4.41 38.96
C GLY A 12 2.02 -5.35 37.79
N GLY A 13 1.39 -4.80 36.74
CA GLY A 13 1.10 -5.51 35.49
C GLY A 13 2.23 -5.39 34.46
N SER A 14 2.28 -6.32 33.50
CA SER A 14 3.19 -6.25 32.37
C SER A 14 2.93 -5.00 31.53
N MET A 15 3.98 -4.36 31.00
CA MET A 15 3.88 -3.24 30.09
C MET A 15 3.40 -3.71 28.72
N LYS A 16 2.23 -3.23 28.26
CA LYS A 16 1.66 -3.60 26.97
C LYS A 16 2.15 -2.66 25.89
N ILE A 17 2.90 -3.19 24.94
CA ILE A 17 3.47 -2.42 23.83
C ILE A 17 2.86 -2.91 22.52
N LEU A 18 2.06 -2.05 21.87
CA LEU A 18 1.54 -2.32 20.52
C LEU A 18 2.61 -1.96 19.48
N ILE A 19 3.01 -2.93 18.68
CA ILE A 19 4.06 -2.78 17.66
C ILE A 19 3.40 -2.80 16.29
N ALA A 20 3.25 -1.63 15.69
CA ALA A 20 2.50 -1.40 14.45
C ALA A 20 3.37 -0.77 13.34
N PRO A 21 4.44 -1.45 12.87
CA PRO A 21 5.29 -0.96 11.81
C PRO A 21 4.72 -1.29 10.43
N ASP A 22 5.11 -0.49 9.44
CA ASP A 22 5.11 -0.85 8.03
C ASP A 22 6.41 -1.61 7.66
N SER A 23 6.49 -2.11 6.45
CA SER A 23 7.66 -2.75 5.88
C SER A 23 8.84 -1.78 5.76
N PHE A 24 10.06 -2.28 5.97
CA PHE A 24 11.26 -1.59 5.54
C PHE A 24 11.51 -2.02 4.10
N LYS A 25 11.04 -1.18 3.16
CA LYS A 25 11.02 -1.49 1.72
C LYS A 25 12.38 -2.03 1.24
N GLU A 26 12.34 -3.04 0.37
CA GLU A 26 13.51 -3.74 -0.19
C GLU A 26 14.34 -4.52 0.86
N CYS A 27 13.87 -4.61 2.13
CA CYS A 27 14.68 -5.15 3.22
C CYS A 27 13.89 -6.12 4.11
N LEU A 28 12.92 -5.61 4.91
CA LEU A 28 12.19 -6.41 5.89
C LEU A 28 10.67 -6.23 5.71
N PRO A 29 9.92 -7.33 5.57
CA PRO A 29 8.44 -7.27 5.60
C PRO A 29 7.93 -6.73 6.95
N ALA A 30 6.77 -6.06 6.97
CA ALA A 30 6.19 -5.46 8.17
C ALA A 30 6.04 -6.45 9.34
N LYS A 31 5.67 -7.70 9.04
CA LYS A 31 5.62 -8.79 10.03
C LYS A 31 6.98 -9.02 10.70
N GLU A 32 8.04 -9.16 9.91
CA GLU A 32 9.39 -9.41 10.44
C GLU A 32 9.90 -8.21 11.24
N VAL A 33 9.62 -6.97 10.79
CA VAL A 33 9.93 -5.75 11.54
C VAL A 33 9.26 -5.81 12.93
N ALA A 34 7.96 -6.14 12.99
CA ALA A 34 7.23 -6.24 14.25
C ALA A 34 7.80 -7.34 15.17
N GLU A 35 8.11 -8.51 14.62
CA GLU A 35 8.67 -9.63 15.37
C GLU A 35 10.07 -9.32 15.93
N VAL A 36 10.94 -8.67 15.16
CA VAL A 36 12.29 -8.27 15.60
C VAL A 36 12.23 -7.20 16.69
N ILE A 37 11.31 -6.23 16.58
CA ILE A 37 11.09 -5.25 17.65
C ILE A 37 10.62 -5.94 18.92
N ALA A 38 9.64 -6.85 18.81
CA ALA A 38 9.15 -7.64 19.96
C ALA A 38 10.27 -8.44 20.62
N GLU A 39 11.10 -9.13 19.83
CA GLU A 39 12.28 -9.87 20.30
C GLU A 39 13.22 -8.96 21.10
N GLY A 40 13.55 -7.76 20.57
CA GLY A 40 14.45 -6.83 21.23
C GLY A 40 13.92 -6.31 22.57
N LEU A 41 12.61 -6.01 22.65
CA LEU A 41 11.96 -5.58 23.88
C LEU A 41 11.94 -6.70 24.94
N GLN A 42 11.62 -7.94 24.56
CA GLN A 42 11.61 -9.08 25.45
C GLN A 42 13.01 -9.44 26.01
N GLN A 43 14.06 -9.11 25.27
CA GLN A 43 15.44 -9.30 25.75
C GLN A 43 15.89 -8.24 26.77
N SER A 44 15.16 -7.12 26.92
CA SER A 44 15.58 -5.96 27.71
C SER A 44 14.59 -5.56 28.81
N ILE A 45 13.31 -5.86 28.67
CA ILE A 45 12.28 -5.52 29.66
C ILE A 45 11.80 -6.82 30.32
N ILE A 46 11.83 -6.86 31.65
CA ILE A 46 11.27 -7.96 32.42
C ILE A 46 9.75 -7.91 32.29
N ASP A 47 8.82 -8.08 32.45
CA ASP A 47 7.37 -7.94 32.37
C ASP A 47 6.89 -7.05 31.22
N VAL A 48 7.20 -7.40 29.97
CA VAL A 48 6.66 -6.78 28.75
C VAL A 48 5.71 -7.75 28.03
N GLU A 49 4.60 -7.21 27.54
CA GLU A 49 3.64 -7.90 26.67
C GLU A 49 3.64 -7.18 25.28
N PRO A 50 4.50 -7.63 24.34
CA PRO A 50 4.50 -7.07 23.00
C PRO A 50 3.35 -7.63 22.19
N ILE A 51 2.56 -6.75 21.56
CA ILE A 51 1.45 -7.10 20.68
C ILE A 51 1.85 -6.69 19.27
N THR A 52 2.16 -7.68 18.42
CA THR A 52 2.52 -7.42 17.03
C THR A 52 1.28 -7.14 16.18
N CYS A 53 1.32 -6.03 15.46
CA CYS A 53 0.22 -5.54 14.64
C CYS A 53 0.78 -4.89 13.36
N PRO A 54 1.47 -5.64 12.49
CA PRO A 54 2.02 -5.09 11.26
C PRO A 54 0.92 -4.43 10.43
N ILE A 55 1.28 -3.32 9.77
CA ILE A 55 0.35 -2.49 8.99
C ILE A 55 0.86 -2.28 7.58
N GLY A 56 0.03 -1.64 6.75
CA GLY A 56 0.39 -1.18 5.40
C GLY A 56 -0.44 0.03 5.01
N ASP A 57 0.02 0.77 4.02
CA ASP A 57 -0.56 2.02 3.54
C ASP A 57 -1.26 1.90 2.17
N GLY A 58 -1.59 0.68 1.74
CA GLY A 58 -2.13 0.41 0.39
C GLY A 58 -1.03 0.14 -0.65
N GLY A 59 0.25 0.26 -0.26
CA GLY A 59 1.40 -0.12 -1.06
C GLY A 59 1.74 -1.61 -0.98
N GLU A 60 2.92 -1.97 -1.48
CA GLU A 60 3.44 -3.33 -1.45
C GLU A 60 3.61 -3.82 0.00
N GLY A 61 3.08 -5.03 0.29
CA GLY A 61 3.11 -5.66 1.62
C GLY A 61 1.86 -5.43 2.47
N THR A 62 0.93 -4.58 2.04
CA THR A 62 -0.33 -4.31 2.76
C THR A 62 -1.18 -5.57 2.91
N VAL A 63 -1.26 -6.40 1.85
CA VAL A 63 -1.99 -7.68 1.88
C VAL A 63 -1.42 -8.61 2.93
N ASP A 64 -0.10 -8.71 3.05
CA ASP A 64 0.56 -9.57 4.02
C ASP A 64 0.36 -9.08 5.45
N ALA A 65 0.38 -7.75 5.68
CA ALA A 65 0.12 -7.15 6.97
C ALA A 65 -1.33 -7.42 7.44
N ILE A 66 -2.32 -7.20 6.57
CA ILE A 66 -3.73 -7.46 6.89
C ILE A 66 -3.97 -8.97 7.06
N ARG A 67 -3.40 -9.81 6.19
CA ARG A 67 -3.48 -11.27 6.28
C ARG A 67 -3.00 -11.78 7.64
N TYR A 68 -1.85 -11.30 8.08
CA TYR A 68 -1.29 -11.66 9.38
C TYR A 68 -2.23 -11.28 10.54
N SER A 69 -2.80 -10.07 10.49
CA SER A 69 -3.64 -9.55 11.57
C SER A 69 -5.03 -10.19 11.64
N LEU A 70 -5.58 -10.66 10.51
CA LEU A 70 -6.95 -11.19 10.40
C LEU A 70 -7.01 -12.70 10.17
N ASP A 71 -5.88 -13.39 10.08
CA ASP A 71 -5.79 -14.82 9.73
C ASP A 71 -6.56 -15.15 8.44
N LEU A 72 -6.27 -14.37 7.36
CA LEU A 72 -6.91 -14.56 6.07
C LEU A 72 -6.32 -15.76 5.34
N LYS A 73 -7.20 -16.49 4.66
CA LYS A 73 -6.79 -17.59 3.78
C LYS A 73 -6.12 -17.05 2.52
N GLU A 74 -4.90 -17.50 2.25
CA GLU A 74 -4.22 -17.28 0.98
C GLU A 74 -4.75 -18.24 -0.10
N THR A 75 -5.01 -17.70 -1.29
CA THR A 75 -5.59 -18.45 -2.40
C THR A 75 -5.03 -17.90 -3.72
N PHE A 76 -5.13 -18.67 -4.79
CA PHE A 76 -4.64 -18.32 -6.12
C PHE A 76 -5.75 -18.45 -7.15
N ALA A 77 -5.71 -17.59 -8.17
CA ALA A 77 -6.56 -17.66 -9.35
C ALA A 77 -5.71 -17.62 -10.61
N LEU A 78 -6.09 -18.40 -11.61
CA LEU A 78 -5.42 -18.39 -12.91
C LEU A 78 -5.94 -17.22 -13.72
N VAL A 79 -5.03 -16.30 -14.11
CA VAL A 79 -5.33 -15.08 -14.86
C VAL A 79 -4.32 -14.87 -15.98
N THR A 80 -4.60 -13.92 -16.88
CA THR A 80 -3.63 -13.52 -17.89
C THR A 80 -2.52 -12.69 -17.24
N GLY A 81 -1.29 -13.14 -17.36
CA GLY A 81 -0.09 -12.45 -16.84
C GLY A 81 0.35 -11.26 -17.71
N PRO A 82 1.40 -10.54 -17.28
CA PRO A 82 1.86 -9.29 -17.91
C PRO A 82 2.27 -9.42 -19.38
N PHE A 83 2.59 -10.63 -19.83
CA PHE A 83 3.02 -10.92 -21.21
C PHE A 83 2.02 -11.81 -21.96
N GLY A 84 0.74 -11.79 -21.56
CA GLY A 84 -0.34 -12.53 -22.22
C GLY A 84 -0.37 -14.04 -21.96
N LYS A 85 0.48 -14.57 -21.07
CA LYS A 85 0.49 -15.98 -20.67
C LYS A 85 -0.30 -16.18 -19.38
N PRO A 86 -0.97 -17.34 -19.20
CA PRO A 86 -1.62 -17.65 -17.93
C PRO A 86 -0.61 -17.73 -16.78
N VAL A 87 -0.96 -17.12 -15.64
CA VAL A 87 -0.19 -17.15 -14.40
C VAL A 87 -1.14 -17.28 -13.20
N GLU A 88 -0.65 -17.84 -12.10
CA GLU A 88 -1.37 -17.82 -10.84
C GLU A 88 -1.17 -16.47 -10.15
N MET A 89 -2.27 -15.78 -9.86
CA MET A 89 -2.27 -14.53 -9.10
C MET A 89 -2.78 -14.79 -7.70
N ARG A 90 -2.01 -14.35 -6.70
CA ARG A 90 -2.33 -14.45 -5.28
C ARG A 90 -3.43 -13.46 -4.89
N TYR A 91 -4.31 -13.87 -4.01
CA TYR A 91 -5.21 -13.03 -3.25
C TYR A 91 -5.48 -13.66 -1.88
N VAL A 92 -5.99 -12.88 -0.95
CA VAL A 92 -6.41 -13.38 0.37
C VAL A 92 -7.91 -13.16 0.54
N GLU A 93 -8.55 -14.01 1.32
CA GLU A 93 -10.00 -13.98 1.46
C GLU A 93 -10.48 -14.43 2.84
N LYS A 94 -11.62 -13.88 3.25
CA LYS A 94 -12.42 -14.35 4.37
C LYS A 94 -13.88 -14.04 4.09
N GLU A 95 -14.77 -15.03 4.22
CA GLU A 95 -16.21 -14.85 3.97
C GLU A 95 -16.50 -14.13 2.63
N THR A 96 -17.12 -12.96 2.67
CA THR A 96 -17.44 -12.16 1.46
C THR A 96 -16.34 -11.19 1.07
N MET A 97 -15.27 -11.07 1.87
CA MET A 97 -14.14 -10.18 1.59
C MET A 97 -13.07 -10.86 0.72
N ALA A 98 -12.43 -10.09 -0.14
CA ALA A 98 -11.20 -10.45 -0.83
C ALA A 98 -10.26 -9.24 -0.89
N LEU A 99 -8.96 -9.49 -0.84
CA LEU A 99 -7.93 -8.45 -0.89
C LEU A 99 -6.75 -8.96 -1.74
N PHE A 100 -6.24 -8.12 -2.64
CA PHE A 100 -5.05 -8.41 -3.44
C PHE A 100 -4.26 -7.16 -3.79
N GLU A 101 -2.98 -7.34 -4.10
CA GLU A 101 -2.13 -6.29 -4.65
C GLU A 101 -1.93 -6.48 -6.15
N VAL A 102 -2.06 -5.40 -6.92
CA VAL A 102 -1.76 -5.42 -8.35
C VAL A 102 -0.28 -5.75 -8.58
N ALA A 103 0.59 -5.38 -7.64
CA ALA A 103 2.01 -5.70 -7.66
C ALA A 103 2.30 -7.21 -7.63
N ASP A 104 1.39 -8.03 -7.13
CA ASP A 104 1.51 -9.49 -7.17
C ASP A 104 1.50 -10.04 -8.60
N LEU A 105 0.87 -9.33 -9.55
CA LEU A 105 0.87 -9.69 -10.97
C LEU A 105 1.89 -8.90 -11.79
N ILE A 106 1.92 -7.58 -11.62
CA ILE A 106 2.66 -6.63 -12.47
C ILE A 106 3.52 -5.65 -11.66
N GLY A 107 4.05 -6.11 -10.52
CA GLY A 107 4.94 -5.31 -9.68
C GLY A 107 6.30 -5.01 -10.35
N LEU A 108 6.89 -3.86 -10.03
CA LEU A 108 8.22 -3.48 -10.52
C LEU A 108 9.27 -4.54 -10.16
N GLY A 109 9.21 -5.11 -8.96
CA GLY A 109 10.11 -6.17 -8.52
C GLY A 109 9.94 -7.50 -9.28
N LYS A 110 8.76 -7.75 -9.87
CA LYS A 110 8.44 -9.00 -10.60
C LYS A 110 8.75 -8.92 -12.10
N ILE A 111 8.85 -7.73 -12.66
CA ILE A 111 9.16 -7.54 -14.08
C ILE A 111 10.67 -7.33 -14.22
N PRO A 112 11.39 -8.19 -14.97
CA PRO A 112 12.81 -8.02 -15.24
C PRO A 112 13.11 -6.63 -15.83
N VAL A 113 14.23 -6.03 -15.45
CA VAL A 113 14.56 -4.63 -15.82
C VAL A 113 14.61 -4.42 -17.34
N ASP A 114 15.13 -5.40 -18.07
CA ASP A 114 15.21 -5.42 -19.54
C ASP A 114 13.84 -5.57 -20.22
N GLN A 115 12.80 -6.02 -19.50
CA GLN A 115 11.42 -6.17 -19.95
C GLN A 115 10.47 -5.11 -19.41
N ARG A 116 10.98 -4.11 -18.68
CA ARG A 116 10.19 -3.00 -18.14
C ARG A 116 9.84 -1.99 -19.22
N HIS A 117 8.85 -2.34 -20.02
CA HIS A 117 8.25 -1.46 -21.03
C HIS A 117 6.76 -1.29 -20.71
N PRO A 118 6.37 -0.23 -19.98
CA PRO A 118 5.04 -0.13 -19.37
C PRO A 118 3.88 -0.16 -20.38
N LEU A 119 4.15 0.14 -21.66
CA LEU A 119 3.14 0.06 -22.72
C LEU A 119 2.98 -1.36 -23.29
N ASP A 120 3.91 -2.28 -23.03
CA ASP A 120 3.84 -3.66 -23.50
C ASP A 120 3.25 -4.62 -22.45
N ILE A 121 3.12 -4.14 -21.21
CA ILE A 121 2.58 -4.91 -20.08
C ILE A 121 1.05 -4.95 -20.17
N GLU A 122 0.47 -6.14 -20.03
CA GLU A 122 -0.97 -6.34 -19.95
C GLU A 122 -1.47 -6.27 -18.51
N THR A 123 -2.52 -5.49 -18.27
CA THR A 123 -3.22 -5.40 -16.97
C THR A 123 -4.53 -6.21 -16.97
N ARG A 124 -4.77 -6.98 -18.01
CA ARG A 124 -6.00 -7.76 -18.24
C ARG A 124 -6.31 -8.71 -17.09
N GLY A 125 -5.30 -9.39 -16.54
CA GLY A 125 -5.47 -10.33 -15.44
C GLY A 125 -6.09 -9.71 -14.18
N ILE A 126 -5.93 -8.40 -13.97
CA ILE A 126 -6.58 -7.69 -12.85
C ILE A 126 -8.10 -7.68 -13.02
N GLY A 127 -8.58 -7.34 -14.22
CA GLY A 127 -10.02 -7.40 -14.54
C GLY A 127 -10.58 -8.82 -14.47
N GLU A 128 -9.81 -9.82 -14.95
CA GLU A 128 -10.17 -11.23 -14.87
C GLU A 128 -10.29 -11.71 -13.42
N LEU A 129 -9.37 -11.30 -12.53
CA LEU A 129 -9.45 -11.61 -11.10
C LEU A 129 -10.69 -10.99 -10.46
N ILE A 130 -11.01 -9.73 -10.77
CA ILE A 130 -12.23 -9.07 -10.26
C ILE A 130 -13.47 -9.86 -10.69
N CYS A 131 -13.57 -10.25 -11.97
CA CYS A 131 -14.67 -11.08 -12.46
C CYS A 131 -14.76 -12.42 -11.72
N TYR A 132 -13.63 -13.08 -11.51
CA TYR A 132 -13.56 -14.34 -10.78
C TYR A 132 -14.04 -14.18 -9.33
N LEU A 133 -13.60 -13.14 -8.62
CA LEU A 133 -13.98 -12.87 -7.23
C LEU A 133 -15.48 -12.57 -7.10
N ILE A 134 -16.05 -11.76 -8.00
CA ILE A 134 -17.50 -11.48 -8.05
C ILE A 134 -18.28 -12.78 -8.26
N ASN A 135 -17.88 -13.62 -9.21
CA ASN A 135 -18.51 -14.90 -9.49
C ASN A 135 -18.38 -15.89 -8.32
N LYS A 136 -17.33 -15.74 -7.50
CA LYS A 136 -17.13 -16.50 -6.26
C LYS A 136 -17.97 -15.99 -5.09
N GLY A 137 -18.73 -14.91 -5.29
CA GLY A 137 -19.63 -14.33 -4.28
C GLY A 137 -18.94 -13.34 -3.33
N LYS A 138 -17.77 -12.80 -3.71
CA LYS A 138 -17.12 -11.73 -2.93
C LYS A 138 -17.87 -10.43 -3.14
N LYS A 139 -18.05 -9.69 -2.04
CA LYS A 139 -18.82 -8.44 -2.00
C LYS A 139 -17.94 -7.24 -1.69
N ASP A 140 -16.92 -7.43 -0.85
CA ASP A 140 -15.97 -6.39 -0.46
C ASP A 140 -14.60 -6.75 -1.02
N ILE A 141 -14.19 -6.06 -2.09
CA ILE A 141 -12.94 -6.33 -2.80
C ILE A 141 -12.00 -5.13 -2.60
N TYR A 142 -10.87 -5.38 -1.93
CA TYR A 142 -9.85 -4.37 -1.67
C TYR A 142 -8.65 -4.60 -2.59
N ILE A 143 -8.16 -3.54 -3.23
CA ILE A 143 -7.12 -3.61 -4.27
C ILE A 143 -6.01 -2.62 -3.95
N GLY A 144 -4.83 -3.11 -3.61
CA GLY A 144 -3.61 -2.31 -3.53
C GLY A 144 -3.06 -2.04 -4.94
N VAL A 145 -2.88 -0.77 -5.31
CA VAL A 145 -2.44 -0.38 -6.67
C VAL A 145 -1.00 0.18 -6.72
N GLY A 146 -0.29 0.17 -5.59
CA GLY A 146 1.10 0.62 -5.50
C GLY A 146 2.09 -0.29 -6.23
N GLY A 147 3.32 0.19 -6.46
CA GLY A 147 4.47 -0.61 -6.92
C GLY A 147 4.38 -1.21 -8.34
N THR A 148 3.48 -0.76 -9.20
CA THR A 148 3.19 -1.37 -10.52
C THR A 148 4.13 -0.93 -11.64
N ALA A 149 4.38 -1.83 -12.62
CA ALA A 149 5.24 -1.59 -13.78
C ALA A 149 4.48 -1.11 -15.04
N THR A 150 3.18 -0.83 -14.96
CA THR A 150 2.33 -0.42 -16.10
C THR A 150 2.08 1.09 -16.15
N ASN A 151 1.75 1.61 -17.34
CA ASN A 151 1.23 2.96 -17.59
C ASN A 151 0.24 2.90 -18.76
N ASP A 152 -0.81 2.09 -18.64
CA ASP A 152 -1.80 1.81 -19.67
C ASP A 152 -3.15 2.52 -19.44
N GLY A 153 -3.22 3.37 -18.40
CA GLY A 153 -4.47 4.05 -18.05
C GLY A 153 -5.59 3.08 -17.63
N GLY A 154 -5.27 1.81 -17.30
CA GLY A 154 -6.25 0.79 -16.95
C GLY A 154 -7.01 0.17 -18.14
N LEU A 155 -6.52 0.35 -19.38
CA LEU A 155 -7.19 -0.22 -20.57
C LEU A 155 -7.18 -1.75 -20.56
N GLY A 156 -6.07 -2.36 -20.19
CA GLY A 156 -6.00 -3.82 -20.11
C GLY A 156 -6.96 -4.39 -19.08
N LEU A 157 -7.07 -3.74 -17.92
CA LEU A 157 -8.06 -4.08 -16.89
C LEU A 157 -9.49 -4.04 -17.45
N ALA A 158 -9.85 -3.00 -18.22
CA ALA A 158 -11.17 -2.91 -18.85
C ALA A 158 -11.44 -4.11 -19.76
N VAL A 159 -10.42 -4.56 -20.54
CA VAL A 159 -10.56 -5.77 -21.37
C VAL A 159 -10.78 -7.01 -20.51
N GLY A 160 -10.10 -7.13 -19.37
CA GLY A 160 -10.31 -8.21 -18.39
C GLY A 160 -11.73 -8.25 -17.81
N LEU A 161 -12.37 -7.08 -17.68
CA LEU A 161 -13.78 -6.94 -17.29
C LEU A 161 -14.76 -7.24 -18.44
N GLY A 162 -14.26 -7.54 -19.65
CA GLY A 162 -15.08 -7.87 -20.82
C GLY A 162 -15.34 -6.73 -21.77
N TYR A 163 -14.77 -5.53 -21.56
CA TYR A 163 -14.82 -4.45 -22.54
C TYR A 163 -13.96 -4.78 -23.75
N GLN A 164 -14.28 -4.17 -24.90
CA GLN A 164 -13.56 -4.39 -26.16
C GLN A 164 -13.07 -3.05 -26.70
N LEU A 165 -11.78 -2.97 -27.04
CA LEU A 165 -11.10 -1.78 -27.55
C LEU A 165 -11.04 -1.85 -29.08
N TYR A 166 -11.30 -0.73 -29.77
CA TYR A 166 -11.24 -0.64 -31.22
C TYR A 166 -10.48 0.62 -31.67
N ASP A 167 -9.74 0.49 -32.78
CA ASP A 167 -9.16 1.63 -33.48
C ASP A 167 -10.19 2.33 -34.40
N ARG A 168 -9.76 3.42 -35.08
CA ARG A 168 -10.59 4.19 -35.99
C ARG A 168 -11.11 3.39 -37.18
N GLU A 169 -10.43 2.31 -37.56
CA GLU A 169 -10.79 1.43 -38.65
C GLU A 169 -11.75 0.29 -38.19
N GLY A 170 -12.09 0.27 -36.91
CA GLY A 170 -12.96 -0.75 -36.32
C GLY A 170 -12.24 -2.09 -36.05
N LYS A 171 -10.91 -2.13 -36.06
CA LYS A 171 -10.12 -3.29 -35.72
C LYS A 171 -10.00 -3.40 -34.19
N GLN A 172 -10.23 -4.60 -33.65
CA GLN A 172 -10.07 -4.85 -32.23
C GLN A 172 -8.61 -4.79 -31.81
N LEU A 173 -8.32 -4.10 -30.71
CA LEU A 173 -7.00 -3.88 -30.14
C LEU A 173 -6.70 -4.89 -29.01
N LYS A 174 -5.39 -5.06 -28.70
CA LYS A 174 -4.91 -5.87 -27.59
C LYS A 174 -5.09 -5.16 -26.24
N ALA A 175 -4.98 -5.91 -25.15
CA ALA A 175 -5.12 -5.41 -23.77
C ALA A 175 -3.81 -4.84 -23.18
N CYS A 176 -3.07 -4.03 -23.92
CA CYS A 176 -1.79 -3.45 -23.47
C CYS A 176 -1.74 -1.93 -23.73
N GLY A 177 -0.80 -1.24 -23.07
CA GLY A 177 -0.64 0.21 -23.16
C GLY A 177 -0.36 0.74 -24.58
N GLN A 178 0.26 -0.05 -25.46
CA GLN A 178 0.42 0.32 -26.88
C GLN A 178 -0.92 0.59 -27.57
N SER A 179 -1.97 -0.08 -27.16
CA SER A 179 -3.31 0.10 -27.68
C SER A 179 -3.90 1.48 -27.34
N LEU A 180 -3.47 2.08 -26.23
CA LEU A 180 -3.87 3.43 -25.83
C LEU A 180 -3.58 4.46 -26.94
N LEU A 181 -2.44 4.32 -27.59
CA LEU A 181 -2.00 5.24 -28.67
C LEU A 181 -2.86 5.15 -29.95
N LYS A 182 -3.72 4.14 -30.06
CA LYS A 182 -4.54 3.85 -31.25
C LYS A 182 -6.02 3.72 -30.94
N CYS A 183 -6.38 3.61 -29.66
CA CYS A 183 -7.75 3.37 -29.24
C CYS A 183 -8.65 4.57 -29.58
N ASP A 184 -9.69 4.31 -30.35
CA ASP A 184 -10.71 5.30 -30.68
C ASP A 184 -12.01 5.07 -29.91
N SER A 185 -12.40 3.82 -29.70
CA SER A 185 -13.66 3.49 -29.04
C SER A 185 -13.56 2.25 -28.15
N ILE A 186 -14.41 2.24 -27.12
CA ILE A 186 -14.58 1.11 -26.20
C ILE A 186 -16.05 0.65 -26.26
N ARG A 187 -16.26 -0.67 -26.31
CA ARG A 187 -17.58 -1.29 -26.32
C ARG A 187 -17.78 -2.12 -25.07
N LYS A 188 -19.01 -2.12 -24.54
CA LYS A 188 -19.37 -2.72 -23.24
C LYS A 188 -20.35 -3.90 -23.32
N GLU A 189 -20.71 -4.36 -24.52
CA GLU A 189 -21.74 -5.38 -24.68
C GLU A 189 -21.41 -6.72 -24.01
N LYS A 190 -20.11 -7.01 -23.82
CA LYS A 190 -19.60 -8.20 -23.14
C LYS A 190 -19.07 -7.93 -21.75
N ALA A 191 -19.10 -6.68 -21.30
CA ALA A 191 -18.58 -6.31 -19.98
C ALA A 191 -19.43 -6.92 -18.87
N ILE A 192 -18.75 -7.32 -17.79
CA ILE A 192 -19.44 -7.79 -16.60
C ILE A 192 -20.32 -6.66 -16.02
N LYS A 193 -21.50 -7.02 -15.58
CA LYS A 193 -22.33 -6.12 -14.77
C LYS A 193 -21.93 -6.30 -13.30
N ILE A 194 -21.30 -5.29 -12.73
CA ILE A 194 -20.97 -5.31 -11.31
C ILE A 194 -22.29 -5.28 -10.50
N PRO A 195 -22.55 -6.29 -9.64
CA PRO A 195 -23.74 -6.29 -8.79
C PRO A 195 -23.75 -5.09 -7.83
N VAL A 196 -24.93 -4.57 -7.52
CA VAL A 196 -25.08 -3.35 -6.68
C VAL A 196 -24.62 -3.55 -5.23
N ASP A 197 -24.55 -4.78 -4.77
CA ASP A 197 -24.08 -5.18 -3.45
C ASP A 197 -22.57 -5.52 -3.42
N VAL A 198 -21.85 -5.35 -4.52
CA VAL A 198 -20.39 -5.48 -4.59
C VAL A 198 -19.76 -4.10 -4.45
N GLN A 199 -18.84 -3.97 -3.49
CA GLN A 199 -18.03 -2.77 -3.25
C GLN A 199 -16.57 -3.07 -3.65
N ILE A 200 -15.98 -2.22 -4.46
CA ILE A 200 -14.57 -2.33 -4.87
C ILE A 200 -13.83 -1.11 -4.34
N HIS A 201 -12.82 -1.34 -3.53
CA HIS A 201 -12.04 -0.32 -2.84
C HIS A 201 -10.60 -0.32 -3.37
N ILE A 202 -10.12 0.85 -3.79
CA ILE A 202 -8.73 1.05 -4.21
C ILE A 202 -7.99 1.63 -3.02
N LEU A 203 -7.04 0.86 -2.47
CA LEU A 203 -6.18 1.30 -1.38
C LEU A 203 -5.05 2.16 -1.96
N ALA A 204 -5.10 3.47 -1.75
CA ALA A 204 -4.10 4.40 -2.26
C ALA A 204 -4.07 5.68 -1.42
N ASP A 205 -2.86 6.09 -1.01
CA ASP A 205 -2.62 7.34 -0.28
C ASP A 205 -1.88 8.38 -1.14
N VAL A 206 -2.00 8.27 -2.49
CA VAL A 206 -1.46 9.23 -3.44
C VAL A 206 -2.58 10.11 -4.01
N SER A 207 -2.28 11.40 -4.19
CA SER A 207 -3.22 12.39 -4.72
C SER A 207 -2.99 12.74 -6.20
N ASN A 208 -1.98 12.15 -6.85
CA ASN A 208 -1.61 12.46 -8.22
C ASN A 208 -2.81 12.34 -9.17
N PRO A 209 -3.08 13.38 -10.01
CA PRO A 209 -4.11 13.30 -11.04
C PRO A 209 -3.73 12.26 -12.10
N LEU A 210 -4.68 11.93 -12.97
CA LEU A 210 -4.44 10.96 -14.04
C LEU A 210 -3.42 11.48 -15.05
N CYS A 211 -3.57 12.72 -15.50
CA CYS A 211 -2.78 13.35 -16.55
C CYS A 211 -2.16 14.68 -16.10
N GLY A 212 -1.25 15.21 -16.93
CA GLY A 212 -0.52 16.45 -16.69
C GLY A 212 0.82 16.22 -15.98
N LEU A 213 1.55 17.31 -15.70
CA LEU A 213 2.91 17.25 -15.14
C LEU A 213 3.00 16.51 -13.79
N ASP A 214 1.94 16.56 -12.99
CA ASP A 214 1.82 15.83 -11.72
C ASP A 214 1.10 14.49 -11.86
N GLY A 215 0.78 14.09 -13.11
CA GLY A 215 0.02 12.89 -13.43
C GLY A 215 0.85 11.61 -13.50
N ALA A 216 0.15 10.51 -13.76
CA ALA A 216 0.70 9.16 -13.77
C ALA A 216 1.95 9.00 -14.64
N THR A 217 1.92 9.57 -15.86
CA THR A 217 2.98 9.41 -16.84
C THR A 217 4.24 10.18 -16.47
N TYR A 218 4.11 11.45 -16.11
CA TYR A 218 5.25 12.32 -15.82
C TYR A 218 5.94 11.94 -14.50
N ILE A 219 5.16 11.66 -13.47
CA ILE A 219 5.73 11.34 -12.14
C ILE A 219 6.30 9.93 -12.09
N PHE A 220 5.60 8.94 -12.61
CA PHE A 220 5.95 7.53 -12.41
C PHE A 220 6.47 6.82 -13.67
N GLY A 221 6.31 7.39 -14.86
CA GLY A 221 6.64 6.72 -16.13
C GLY A 221 8.11 6.34 -16.25
N LYS A 222 9.04 7.22 -15.83
CA LYS A 222 10.50 7.00 -15.93
C LYS A 222 10.93 5.75 -15.14
N GLN A 223 10.50 5.60 -13.90
CA GLN A 223 10.88 4.43 -13.06
C GLN A 223 10.29 3.11 -13.59
N LYS A 224 9.24 3.19 -14.39
CA LYS A 224 8.60 2.04 -15.05
C LYS A 224 9.23 1.68 -16.40
N GLY A 225 10.26 2.43 -16.84
CA GLY A 225 10.95 2.20 -18.10
C GLY A 225 10.37 2.95 -19.31
N LEU A 226 9.43 3.90 -19.10
CA LEU A 226 8.95 4.75 -20.20
C LEU A 226 10.01 5.80 -20.55
N SER A 227 10.33 5.89 -21.85
CA SER A 227 11.22 6.95 -22.35
C SER A 227 10.60 8.34 -22.15
N PRO A 228 11.35 9.34 -21.65
CA PRO A 228 10.86 10.71 -21.52
C PRO A 228 10.32 11.29 -22.84
N THR A 229 10.84 10.86 -23.99
CA THR A 229 10.36 11.27 -25.32
C THR A 229 8.95 10.79 -25.64
N MET A 230 8.41 9.88 -24.85
CA MET A 230 7.05 9.32 -24.98
C MET A 230 6.04 9.94 -24.00
N PHE A 231 6.48 10.74 -23.03
CA PHE A 231 5.62 11.23 -21.96
C PHE A 231 4.42 12.01 -22.49
N ASP A 232 4.66 13.03 -23.30
CA ASP A 232 3.59 13.86 -23.90
C ASP A 232 2.58 13.00 -24.69
N LYS A 233 3.11 12.06 -25.48
CA LYS A 233 2.28 11.22 -26.33
C LYS A 233 1.40 10.27 -25.52
N VAL A 234 1.94 9.68 -24.45
CA VAL A 234 1.20 8.74 -23.60
C VAL A 234 0.20 9.50 -22.75
N ASP A 235 0.62 10.61 -22.12
CA ASP A 235 -0.25 11.44 -21.29
C ASP A 235 -1.46 11.97 -22.10
N GLN A 236 -1.21 12.50 -23.30
CA GLN A 236 -2.27 12.96 -24.20
C GLN A 236 -3.20 11.83 -24.65
N ALA A 237 -2.67 10.63 -24.87
CA ALA A 237 -3.48 9.47 -25.24
C ALA A 237 -4.41 9.05 -24.10
N ILE A 238 -3.91 9.02 -22.85
CA ILE A 238 -4.73 8.77 -21.67
C ILE A 238 -5.80 9.85 -21.53
N TYR A 239 -5.42 11.11 -21.62
CA TYR A 239 -6.36 12.24 -21.54
C TYR A 239 -7.49 12.11 -22.57
N SER A 240 -7.14 11.97 -23.86
CA SER A 240 -8.11 11.89 -24.96
C SER A 240 -9.06 10.69 -24.82
N PHE A 241 -8.53 9.55 -24.33
CA PHE A 241 -9.35 8.36 -24.09
C PHE A 241 -10.40 8.64 -23.00
N TYR A 242 -9.99 9.19 -21.87
CA TYR A 242 -10.91 9.43 -20.74
C TYR A 242 -11.83 10.63 -20.97
N GLU A 243 -11.36 11.67 -21.66
CA GLU A 243 -12.23 12.80 -22.07
C GLU A 243 -13.45 12.32 -22.87
N LYS A 244 -13.24 11.34 -23.76
CA LYS A 244 -14.29 10.76 -24.58
C LYS A 244 -15.19 9.76 -23.85
N ASN A 245 -14.63 8.94 -22.96
CA ASN A 245 -15.31 7.75 -22.42
C ASN A 245 -15.74 7.89 -20.96
N CYS A 246 -15.00 8.64 -20.12
CA CYS A 246 -15.31 8.85 -18.71
C CYS A 246 -14.63 10.12 -18.17
N PRO A 247 -15.07 11.33 -18.56
CA PRO A 247 -14.38 12.59 -18.22
C PRO A 247 -14.30 12.87 -16.71
N SER A 248 -15.19 12.28 -15.91
CA SER A 248 -15.19 12.49 -14.46
C SER A 248 -13.90 12.07 -13.76
N VAL A 249 -13.17 11.08 -14.27
CA VAL A 249 -11.89 10.63 -13.66
C VAL A 249 -10.74 11.62 -13.91
N LEU A 250 -10.84 12.51 -14.90
CA LEU A 250 -9.79 13.50 -15.20
C LEU A 250 -9.66 14.58 -14.13
N THR A 251 -10.71 14.82 -13.35
CA THR A 251 -10.77 15.89 -12.35
C THR A 251 -10.64 15.38 -10.92
N GLN A 252 -10.52 14.06 -10.73
CA GLN A 252 -10.44 13.45 -9.40
C GLN A 252 -8.97 13.24 -9.00
N ALA A 253 -8.67 13.46 -7.72
CA ALA A 253 -7.38 13.16 -7.14
C ALA A 253 -7.16 11.65 -7.04
N GLY A 254 -5.90 11.20 -7.12
CA GLY A 254 -5.51 9.80 -6.96
C GLY A 254 -5.69 8.94 -8.22
N MET A 255 -6.29 9.47 -9.30
CA MET A 255 -6.56 8.71 -10.52
C MET A 255 -5.28 8.28 -11.26
N GLY A 256 -4.13 8.90 -10.98
CA GLY A 256 -2.82 8.51 -11.50
C GLY A 256 -2.21 7.27 -10.84
N ALA A 257 -2.77 6.81 -9.73
CA ALA A 257 -2.25 5.65 -9.02
C ALA A 257 -2.20 4.40 -9.92
N GLY A 258 -1.12 3.62 -9.75
CA GLY A 258 -0.90 2.41 -10.55
C GLY A 258 -0.68 2.66 -12.05
N GLY A 259 -0.30 3.89 -12.50
CA GLY A 259 -0.18 4.22 -13.93
C GLY A 259 -1.53 4.38 -14.63
N GLY A 260 -2.53 4.88 -13.89
CA GLY A 260 -3.91 5.07 -14.34
C GLY A 260 -4.81 3.86 -14.09
N LEU A 261 -4.33 2.81 -13.43
CA LEU A 261 -5.19 1.68 -13.01
C LEU A 261 -6.35 2.14 -12.13
N ALA A 262 -6.11 3.10 -11.22
CA ALA A 262 -7.16 3.67 -10.38
C ALA A 262 -8.28 4.29 -11.23
N ALA A 263 -7.95 5.05 -12.29
CA ALA A 263 -8.93 5.59 -13.23
C ALA A 263 -9.71 4.48 -13.93
N GLY A 264 -9.02 3.41 -14.38
CA GLY A 264 -9.68 2.25 -15.00
C GLY A 264 -10.64 1.53 -14.05
N LEU A 265 -10.22 1.30 -12.81
CA LEU A 265 -11.06 0.69 -11.77
C LEU A 265 -12.29 1.55 -11.46
N CYS A 266 -12.13 2.86 -11.34
CA CYS A 266 -13.26 3.76 -11.10
C CYS A 266 -14.22 3.80 -12.31
N ALA A 267 -13.68 3.94 -13.55
CA ALA A 267 -14.48 4.06 -14.76
C ALA A 267 -15.21 2.77 -15.14
N PHE A 268 -14.58 1.61 -14.99
CA PHE A 268 -15.06 0.34 -15.56
C PHE A 268 -15.50 -0.67 -14.52
N ALA A 269 -15.05 -0.56 -13.27
CA ALA A 269 -15.44 -1.45 -12.18
C ALA A 269 -16.19 -0.72 -11.06
N HIS A 270 -16.55 0.57 -11.23
CA HIS A 270 -17.24 1.40 -10.23
C HIS A 270 -16.55 1.42 -8.87
N ALA A 271 -15.22 1.26 -8.85
CA ALA A 271 -14.42 1.29 -7.64
C ALA A 271 -14.34 2.69 -7.03
N ARG A 272 -14.01 2.76 -5.75
CA ARG A 272 -13.77 4.00 -5.01
C ARG A 272 -12.37 4.00 -4.43
N ILE A 273 -11.66 5.13 -4.52
CA ILE A 273 -10.40 5.32 -3.81
C ILE A 273 -10.73 5.55 -2.34
N VAL A 274 -10.02 4.83 -1.47
CA VAL A 274 -10.06 4.97 -0.02
C VAL A 274 -8.62 5.10 0.50
N SER A 275 -8.45 5.76 1.64
CA SER A 275 -7.13 5.80 2.28
C SER A 275 -6.66 4.39 2.62
N GLY A 276 -5.47 4.03 2.17
CA GLY A 276 -4.88 2.72 2.41
C GLY A 276 -4.64 2.49 3.90
N ILE A 277 -4.03 3.47 4.58
CA ILE A 277 -3.73 3.36 6.00
C ILE A 277 -5.00 3.32 6.87
N GLU A 278 -5.97 4.21 6.65
CA GLU A 278 -7.20 4.21 7.45
C GLU A 278 -7.98 2.91 7.27
N THR A 279 -8.10 2.43 6.02
CA THR A 279 -8.77 1.15 5.73
C THR A 279 -8.04 -0.03 6.36
N CYS A 280 -6.70 -0.03 6.32
CA CYS A 280 -5.91 -1.06 6.99
C CYS A 280 -6.20 -1.07 8.50
N LEU A 281 -6.15 0.10 9.16
CA LEU A 281 -6.41 0.23 10.59
C LEU A 281 -7.84 -0.20 10.97
N GLU A 282 -8.83 0.13 10.15
CA GLU A 282 -10.22 -0.31 10.34
C GLU A 282 -10.36 -1.84 10.20
N LEU A 283 -9.81 -2.41 9.13
CA LEU A 283 -9.89 -3.86 8.88
C LEU A 283 -9.27 -4.69 9.99
N ILE A 284 -8.15 -4.26 10.56
CA ILE A 284 -7.45 -4.99 11.63
C ILE A 284 -8.00 -4.70 13.02
N ASP A 285 -9.04 -3.87 13.15
CA ASP A 285 -9.60 -3.41 14.42
C ASP A 285 -8.54 -2.81 15.35
N PHE A 286 -7.78 -1.84 14.79
CA PHE A 286 -6.68 -1.19 15.51
C PHE A 286 -7.13 -0.52 16.80
N ASP A 287 -8.32 0.12 16.81
CA ASP A 287 -8.83 0.86 17.96
C ASP A 287 -8.98 -0.05 19.20
N SER A 288 -9.49 -1.26 19.01
CA SER A 288 -9.59 -2.25 20.09
C SER A 288 -8.21 -2.71 20.59
N LYS A 289 -7.25 -2.86 19.69
CA LYS A 289 -5.89 -3.28 20.04
C LYS A 289 -5.11 -2.21 20.80
N VAL A 290 -5.25 -0.94 20.39
CA VAL A 290 -4.53 0.17 21.01
C VAL A 290 -5.12 0.62 22.35
N ALA A 291 -6.40 0.36 22.59
CA ALA A 291 -7.12 0.84 23.79
C ALA A 291 -6.46 0.47 25.12
N ASN A 292 -5.77 -0.67 25.18
CA ASN A 292 -5.11 -1.17 26.38
C ASN A 292 -3.57 -1.11 26.29
N ALA A 293 -3.01 -0.41 25.32
CA ALA A 293 -1.56 -0.27 25.18
C ALA A 293 -1.03 0.83 26.10
N ASP A 294 0.14 0.62 26.66
CA ASP A 294 0.89 1.65 27.42
C ASP A 294 1.80 2.47 26.51
N LEU A 295 2.21 1.89 25.37
CA LEU A 295 3.07 2.48 24.36
C LEU A 295 2.74 1.89 23.00
N VAL A 296 2.85 2.72 21.95
CA VAL A 296 2.81 2.25 20.55
C VAL A 296 4.19 2.44 19.92
N ILE A 297 4.66 1.42 19.19
CA ILE A 297 5.87 1.52 18.37
C ILE A 297 5.46 1.42 16.90
N VAL A 298 5.81 2.45 16.13
CA VAL A 298 5.63 2.49 14.67
C VAL A 298 6.99 2.39 13.98
N GLY A 299 7.00 2.12 12.68
CA GLY A 299 8.25 2.07 11.92
C GLY A 299 8.01 2.03 10.42
N GLU A 300 8.99 2.44 9.67
CA GLU A 300 9.09 2.35 8.21
C GLU A 300 10.55 2.43 7.76
N GLY A 301 10.84 2.17 6.46
CA GLY A 301 12.21 2.25 5.94
C GLY A 301 12.82 3.64 6.05
N ARG A 302 12.05 4.72 5.83
CA ARG A 302 12.50 6.10 5.97
C ARG A 302 11.35 7.00 6.39
N LEU A 303 11.51 7.64 7.53
CA LEU A 303 10.59 8.68 7.99
C LEU A 303 11.02 10.03 7.39
N ASP A 304 10.19 10.61 6.54
CA ASP A 304 10.46 11.85 5.81
C ASP A 304 9.20 12.72 5.66
N HIS A 305 9.32 13.82 4.93
CA HIS A 305 8.21 14.74 4.69
C HIS A 305 7.01 14.05 3.98
N GLN A 306 7.24 13.05 3.15
CA GLN A 306 6.15 12.30 2.52
C GLN A 306 5.38 11.45 3.55
N SER A 307 6.08 10.93 4.55
CA SER A 307 5.46 10.20 5.66
C SER A 307 4.46 11.08 6.41
N LEU A 308 4.76 12.39 6.58
CA LEU A 308 3.88 13.36 7.23
C LEU A 308 2.54 13.57 6.50
N SER A 309 2.47 13.23 5.22
CA SER A 309 1.23 13.32 4.43
C SER A 309 0.21 12.22 4.76
N GLY A 310 0.46 11.39 5.80
CA GLY A 310 -0.51 10.39 6.28
C GLY A 310 -0.16 8.95 5.93
N LYS A 311 1.13 8.64 5.64
CA LYS A 311 1.59 7.25 5.51
C LYS A 311 1.50 6.48 6.83
N ALA A 312 1.80 5.20 6.77
CA ALA A 312 1.60 4.24 7.84
C ALA A 312 2.00 4.71 9.25
N PRO A 313 3.22 5.17 9.54
CA PRO A 313 3.59 5.57 10.92
C PRO A 313 2.78 6.75 11.44
N ILE A 314 2.50 7.72 10.58
CA ILE A 314 1.74 8.92 10.94
C ILE A 314 0.25 8.60 11.09
N GLY A 315 -0.31 7.76 10.22
CA GLY A 315 -1.70 7.29 10.34
C GLY A 315 -1.93 6.58 11.67
N VAL A 316 -1.04 5.66 12.05
CA VAL A 316 -1.08 4.99 13.35
C VAL A 316 -0.97 5.99 14.51
N ALA A 317 -0.01 6.91 14.42
CA ALA A 317 0.21 7.90 15.48
C ALA A 317 -1.00 8.81 15.69
N ARG A 318 -1.66 9.25 14.61
CA ARG A 318 -2.90 10.04 14.65
C ARG A 318 -4.08 9.25 15.22
N ARG A 319 -4.19 7.97 14.88
CA ARG A 319 -5.26 7.09 15.37
C ARG A 319 -5.05 6.66 16.82
N THR A 320 -3.81 6.71 17.32
CA THR A 320 -3.50 6.36 18.71
C THR A 320 -4.11 7.39 19.66
N PRO A 321 -4.86 6.96 20.70
CA PRO A 321 -5.47 7.87 21.67
C PRO A 321 -4.46 8.80 22.33
N LYS A 322 -4.85 10.06 22.53
CA LYS A 322 -4.01 11.04 23.28
C LYS A 322 -3.72 10.49 24.68
N GLY A 323 -2.46 10.51 25.08
CA GLY A 323 -1.99 9.96 26.35
C GLY A 323 -1.37 8.58 26.28
N ILE A 324 -1.42 7.90 25.11
CA ILE A 324 -0.60 6.75 24.80
C ILE A 324 0.55 7.26 23.92
N PRO A 325 1.81 7.26 24.40
CA PRO A 325 2.94 7.77 23.62
C PRO A 325 3.23 6.87 22.42
N VAL A 326 3.76 7.48 21.35
CA VAL A 326 4.20 6.75 20.15
C VAL A 326 5.70 6.94 19.97
N ILE A 327 6.43 5.85 19.71
CA ILE A 327 7.85 5.87 19.34
C ILE A 327 7.98 5.36 17.89
N ALA A 328 8.76 6.06 17.08
CA ALA A 328 9.11 5.62 15.73
C ALA A 328 10.50 4.95 15.70
N ILE A 329 10.60 3.76 15.08
CA ILE A 329 11.86 3.08 14.78
C ILE A 329 11.93 2.92 13.26
N CYS A 330 12.88 3.61 12.62
CA CYS A 330 12.93 3.70 11.17
C CYS A 330 14.32 3.32 10.63
N GLY A 331 14.40 2.89 9.38
CA GLY A 331 15.67 2.64 8.70
C GLY A 331 16.55 3.90 8.70
N SER A 332 15.94 5.05 8.37
CA SER A 332 16.57 6.37 8.45
C SER A 332 15.55 7.46 8.77
N LEU A 333 16.04 8.61 9.22
CA LEU A 333 15.26 9.81 9.52
C LEU A 333 15.72 10.93 8.59
N ALA A 334 14.80 11.69 8.02
CA ALA A 334 15.12 12.87 7.23
C ALA A 334 15.47 14.07 8.11
N ASP A 335 16.29 14.98 7.59
CA ASP A 335 16.75 16.18 8.33
C ASP A 335 15.65 17.23 8.50
N ASP A 336 14.60 17.18 7.68
CA ASP A 336 13.48 18.15 7.64
C ASP A 336 12.26 17.74 8.45
N LEU A 337 12.41 16.75 9.32
CA LEU A 337 11.32 16.33 10.23
C LEU A 337 10.99 17.43 11.25
N PRO A 338 9.71 17.56 11.63
CA PRO A 338 9.30 18.46 12.71
C PRO A 338 9.98 18.11 14.03
N SER A 339 10.13 19.11 14.90
CA SER A 339 10.60 18.88 16.26
C SER A 339 9.63 17.97 17.02
N LEU A 340 10.18 17.00 17.76
CA LEU A 340 9.40 16.13 18.64
C LEU A 340 8.91 16.90 19.89
N PRO A 341 7.69 16.60 20.40
CA PRO A 341 6.74 15.63 19.85
C PRO A 341 5.93 16.21 18.68
N PHE A 342 5.64 15.38 17.67
CA PHE A 342 4.69 15.73 16.62
C PHE A 342 3.76 14.53 16.33
N GLU A 343 2.50 14.79 15.97
CA GLU A 343 1.47 13.78 15.68
C GLU A 343 1.43 12.61 16.69
N ASN A 344 1.61 12.93 17.99
CA ASN A 344 1.71 11.97 19.10
C ASN A 344 3.03 11.14 19.15
N ILE A 345 3.97 11.33 18.21
CA ILE A 345 5.29 10.70 18.24
C ILE A 345 6.17 11.49 19.20
N VAL A 346 6.61 10.84 20.29
CA VAL A 346 7.43 11.45 21.34
C VAL A 346 8.92 11.15 21.18
N GLY A 347 9.28 10.15 20.38
CA GLY A 347 10.67 9.75 20.08
C GLY A 347 10.79 9.09 18.70
N ALA A 348 11.87 9.38 18.00
CA ALA A 348 12.18 8.75 16.71
C ALA A 348 13.64 8.28 16.70
N PHE A 349 13.86 7.05 16.26
CA PHE A 349 15.16 6.37 16.29
C PHE A 349 15.47 5.79 14.93
N SER A 350 16.68 6.04 14.43
CA SER A 350 17.22 5.35 13.26
C SER A 350 17.90 4.05 13.70
N ILE A 351 17.75 2.99 12.89
CA ILE A 351 18.50 1.75 13.10
C ILE A 351 19.93 1.80 12.56
N THR A 352 20.30 2.86 11.83
CA THR A 352 21.65 3.02 11.28
C THR A 352 22.65 3.22 12.40
N LYS A 353 23.53 2.24 12.65
CA LYS A 353 24.54 2.29 13.71
C LYS A 353 25.76 3.13 13.33
N HIS A 354 26.16 3.12 12.06
CA HIS A 354 27.30 3.84 11.51
C HIS A 354 27.10 4.10 10.01
N PRO A 355 27.79 5.09 9.43
CA PRO A 355 27.76 5.29 7.98
C PRO A 355 28.29 4.06 7.23
N ASP A 356 27.52 3.61 6.21
CA ASP A 356 27.89 2.51 5.33
C ASP A 356 27.20 2.69 3.97
N SER A 357 27.49 1.81 3.01
CA SER A 357 26.76 1.73 1.76
C SER A 357 25.31 1.29 2.00
N LEU A 358 24.38 1.74 1.15
CA LEU A 358 22.97 1.34 1.27
C LEU A 358 22.82 -0.20 1.23
N ASP A 359 23.55 -0.87 0.34
CA ASP A 359 23.52 -2.33 0.21
C ASP A 359 23.92 -3.05 1.51
N GLN A 360 24.91 -2.50 2.25
CA GLN A 360 25.33 -3.09 3.53
C GLN A 360 24.31 -2.78 4.63
N LEU A 361 23.78 -1.54 4.68
CA LEU A 361 22.74 -1.16 5.65
C LEU A 361 21.46 -2.01 5.49
N LEU A 362 21.08 -2.34 4.25
CA LEU A 362 19.94 -3.23 3.98
C LEU A 362 20.21 -4.66 4.45
N LYS A 363 21.43 -5.19 4.26
CA LYS A 363 21.81 -6.53 4.74
C LYS A 363 21.81 -6.63 6.26
N ASP A 364 22.26 -5.60 6.95
CA ASP A 364 22.40 -5.57 8.40
C ASP A 364 21.12 -5.08 9.12
N ALA A 365 20.08 -4.75 8.37
CA ALA A 365 18.90 -4.09 8.90
C ALA A 365 18.23 -4.87 10.03
N ARG A 366 18.11 -6.20 9.93
CA ARG A 366 17.52 -7.05 10.99
C ARG A 366 18.31 -6.95 12.29
N GLU A 367 19.65 -7.06 12.22
CA GLU A 367 20.52 -6.98 13.40
C GLU A 367 20.50 -5.57 14.01
N ASN A 368 20.51 -4.56 13.16
CA ASN A 368 20.46 -3.15 13.56
C ASN A 368 19.13 -2.81 14.24
N LEU A 369 18.00 -3.33 13.70
CA LEU A 369 16.68 -3.17 14.29
C LEU A 369 16.59 -3.83 15.67
N LEU A 370 17.08 -5.07 15.80
CA LEU A 370 17.12 -5.78 17.05
C LEU A 370 17.94 -5.02 18.12
N PHE A 371 19.11 -4.51 17.74
CA PHE A 371 19.94 -3.71 18.63
C PHE A 371 19.23 -2.42 19.07
N THR A 372 18.58 -1.70 18.17
CA THR A 372 17.86 -0.47 18.48
C THR A 372 16.67 -0.75 19.40
N ALA A 373 15.89 -1.79 19.11
CA ALA A 373 14.76 -2.21 19.95
C ALA A 373 15.19 -2.57 21.38
N ARG A 374 16.31 -3.28 21.54
CA ARG A 374 16.90 -3.59 22.88
C ARG A 374 17.32 -2.33 23.62
N ASN A 375 17.93 -1.37 22.95
CA ASN A 375 18.33 -0.11 23.59
C ASN A 375 17.12 0.68 24.08
N ILE A 376 16.06 0.73 23.26
CA ILE A 376 14.78 1.35 23.66
C ILE A 376 14.18 0.62 24.85
N GLY A 377 14.17 -0.71 24.83
CA GLY A 377 13.71 -1.51 25.97
C GLY A 377 14.50 -1.25 27.26
N ASN A 378 15.83 -1.13 27.16
CA ASN A 378 16.65 -0.76 28.31
C ASN A 378 16.30 0.63 28.87
N LEU A 379 16.02 1.62 28.02
CA LEU A 379 15.58 2.94 28.43
C LEU A 379 14.22 2.90 29.15
N LEU A 380 13.26 2.13 28.61
CA LEU A 380 11.94 1.98 29.22
C LEU A 380 11.98 1.23 30.57
N SER A 381 13.00 0.43 30.81
CA SER A 381 13.19 -0.32 32.07
C SER A 381 13.67 0.56 33.24
N ILE A 382 14.22 1.74 32.96
CA ILE A 382 14.76 2.65 33.99
C ILE A 382 13.62 3.17 34.90
N GLU A 383 12.44 3.47 34.34
CA GLU A 383 11.30 3.96 35.11
C GLU A 383 10.71 2.96 36.11
N LYS A 384 10.92 1.65 35.93
CA LYS A 384 10.44 0.59 36.84
C LYS A 384 11.37 0.35 38.04
N SER A 385 12.54 0.98 38.07
CA SER A 385 13.57 0.78 39.10
C SER A 385 13.59 1.88 40.17
N GLY A 386 12.64 2.82 40.15
CA GLY A 386 12.54 3.97 41.06
C GLY A 386 11.41 3.87 42.10
#